data_22f2989ffeb073856d84b8e7301987d0
#
_entry.id   22f2989ffeb073856d84b8e7301987d0
#
_cell.length_a   1.000
_cell.length_b   1.000
_cell.length_c   1.000
_cell.angle_alpha   90.00
_cell.angle_beta   90.00
_cell.angle_gamma   90.00
#
_symmetry.space_group_name_H-M   'P 1'
#
loop_
_entity.id
_entity.type
_entity.pdbx_description
1 polymer ?
#
loop_
_entity_poly.entity_id
_entity_poly.type
_entity_poly.pdbx_seq_one_letter_code
_entity_poly.pdbx_strand_id
1 'polypeptide(L)'
;IVDLLLDAAAMGRNYVEREGVSYSHPSRFVLVGTMNPEEGDLRPQLLDRFGLMVDIKGEQDEVRRSEIIRRRMEFERDPEGFNQKYEQSNMDLRDRIVAARDMVDDVTIGDAAVTMAARTSIHLGVDGHRADLTLIKTACAKAALEGRDRIDPEDVVSVAHLVLPHRMRRNPFQDSSLDMTSLEKWMRSALEGLR
;
A
#
# COMPACT_ATOMS: atom_id res chain seq x y z
N ILE A 1 12.91 -1.65 18.82
CA ILE A 1 13.20 -2.68 17.81
C ILE A 1 12.42 -2.37 16.52
N VAL A 2 11.10 -2.09 16.57
CA VAL A 2 10.29 -1.82 15.36
C VAL A 2 10.80 -0.58 14.62
N ASP A 3 11.17 0.50 15.30
CA ASP A 3 11.72 1.70 14.67
C ASP A 3 12.98 1.41 13.86
N LEU A 4 13.89 0.60 14.40
CA LEU A 4 15.12 0.19 13.69
C LEU A 4 14.83 -0.64 12.44
N LEU A 5 13.82 -1.51 12.50
CA LEU A 5 13.40 -2.30 11.33
C LEU A 5 12.81 -1.41 10.23
N LEU A 6 11.97 -0.44 10.62
CA LEU A 6 11.37 0.50 9.68
C LEU A 6 12.42 1.42 9.05
N ASP A 7 13.39 1.89 9.82
CA ASP A 7 14.50 2.69 9.30
C ASP A 7 15.39 1.88 8.35
N ALA A 8 15.76 0.66 8.73
CA ALA A 8 16.54 -0.23 7.87
C ALA A 8 15.81 -0.58 6.57
N ALA A 9 14.49 -0.82 6.62
CA ALA A 9 13.68 -1.07 5.44
C ALA A 9 13.61 0.15 4.50
N ALA A 10 13.47 1.36 5.08
CA ALA A 10 13.39 2.60 4.31
C ALA A 10 14.72 2.99 3.66
N MET A 11 15.85 2.80 4.39
CA MET A 11 17.18 3.16 3.90
C MET A 11 17.84 2.06 3.07
N GLY A 12 17.34 0.83 3.12
CA GLY A 12 17.96 -0.34 2.49
C GLY A 12 19.32 -0.72 3.12
N ARG A 13 19.65 -0.16 4.26
CA ARG A 13 20.88 -0.41 5.04
C ARG A 13 20.58 -0.35 6.54
N ASN A 14 21.23 -1.22 7.27
CA ASN A 14 21.24 -1.16 8.73
C ASN A 14 22.55 -0.57 9.21
N TYR A 15 22.48 0.35 10.17
CA TYR A 15 23.62 1.00 10.81
C TYR A 15 23.69 0.55 12.26
N VAL A 16 24.84 0.06 12.67
CA VAL A 16 25.11 -0.39 14.05
C VAL A 16 26.29 0.43 14.58
N GLU A 17 26.04 1.20 15.62
CA GLU A 17 27.08 1.90 16.36
C GLU A 17 27.21 1.28 17.75
N ARG A 18 28.41 0.81 18.07
CA ARG A 18 28.72 0.25 19.39
C ARG A 18 30.17 0.61 19.77
N GLU A 19 30.37 1.18 20.96
CA GLU A 19 31.68 1.43 21.54
C GLU A 19 32.66 2.17 20.61
N GLY A 20 32.15 3.13 19.81
CA GLY A 20 32.96 3.90 18.87
C GLY A 20 33.24 3.20 17.54
N VAL A 21 32.70 2.01 17.33
CA VAL A 21 32.74 1.31 16.02
C VAL A 21 31.41 1.49 15.30
N SER A 22 31.46 2.09 14.10
CA SER A 22 30.31 2.20 13.21
C SER A 22 30.42 1.15 12.11
N TYR A 23 29.39 0.33 11.96
CA TYR A 23 29.30 -0.70 10.93
C TYR A 23 27.97 -0.59 10.18
N SER A 24 28.01 -0.70 8.86
CA SER A 24 26.79 -0.72 8.07
C SER A 24 26.78 -1.89 7.08
N HIS A 25 25.60 -2.52 6.92
CA HIS A 25 25.41 -3.59 5.94
C HIS A 25 24.12 -3.37 5.14
N PRO A 26 24.03 -3.89 3.90
CA PRO A 26 22.79 -3.88 3.13
C PRO A 26 21.67 -4.58 3.88
N SER A 27 20.47 -3.97 3.89
CA SER A 27 19.29 -4.50 4.56
C SER A 27 18.06 -4.16 3.72
N ARG A 28 17.81 -4.94 2.65
CA ARG A 28 16.67 -4.78 1.76
C ARG A 28 15.67 -5.88 2.03
N PHE A 29 14.50 -5.52 2.54
CA PHE A 29 13.40 -6.43 2.81
C PHE A 29 12.07 -5.69 2.73
N VAL A 30 10.99 -6.44 2.57
CA VAL A 30 9.62 -5.93 2.68
C VAL A 30 9.13 -6.26 4.08
N LEU A 31 8.68 -5.24 4.82
CA LEU A 31 8.07 -5.40 6.12
C LEU A 31 6.56 -5.46 5.98
N VAL A 32 5.96 -6.57 6.39
CA VAL A 32 4.51 -6.73 6.51
C VAL A 32 4.16 -6.85 7.98
N GLY A 33 3.34 -5.92 8.46
CA GLY A 33 2.83 -5.91 9.85
C GLY A 33 1.33 -6.19 9.86
N THR A 34 0.88 -6.93 10.85
CA THR A 34 -0.54 -7.12 11.16
C THR A 34 -0.82 -6.66 12.57
N MET A 35 -1.99 -6.07 12.78
CA MET A 35 -2.45 -5.67 14.11
C MET A 35 -3.95 -5.87 14.24
N ASN A 36 -4.41 -6.04 15.46
CA ASN A 36 -5.83 -6.01 15.81
C ASN A 36 -6.17 -4.60 16.32
N PRO A 37 -7.16 -3.91 15.75
CA PRO A 37 -7.55 -2.59 16.23
C PRO A 37 -7.95 -2.56 17.71
N GLU A 38 -8.41 -3.70 18.25
CA GLU A 38 -8.78 -3.86 19.65
C GLU A 38 -7.59 -3.81 20.62
N GLU A 39 -6.37 -4.06 20.13
CA GLU A 39 -5.15 -4.05 20.94
C GLU A 39 -4.56 -2.64 21.12
N GLY A 40 -5.20 -1.64 20.52
CA GLY A 40 -4.82 -0.23 20.57
C GLY A 40 -4.21 0.28 19.27
N ASP A 41 -4.04 1.59 19.22
CA ASP A 41 -3.52 2.28 18.03
C ASP A 41 -1.97 2.26 18.00
N LEU A 42 -1.41 2.03 16.84
CA LEU A 42 0.01 2.27 16.60
C LEU A 42 0.33 3.77 16.69
N ARG A 43 1.52 4.09 17.19
CA ARG A 43 1.99 5.47 17.23
C ARG A 43 1.96 6.08 15.83
N PRO A 44 1.46 7.31 15.65
CA PRO A 44 1.37 7.95 14.33
C PRO A 44 2.69 7.98 13.56
N GLN A 45 3.81 8.15 14.27
CA GLN A 45 5.15 8.14 13.69
C GLN A 45 5.56 6.79 13.10
N LEU A 46 5.04 5.68 13.65
CA LEU A 46 5.25 4.34 13.10
C LEU A 46 4.36 4.11 11.87
N LEU A 47 3.09 4.50 11.97
CA LEU A 47 2.12 4.36 10.88
C LEU A 47 2.59 5.11 9.62
N ASP A 48 3.10 6.34 9.76
CA ASP A 48 3.60 7.13 8.63
C ASP A 48 4.79 6.47 7.91
N ARG A 49 5.52 5.59 8.56
CA ARG A 49 6.64 4.85 7.95
C ARG A 49 6.20 3.66 7.09
N PHE A 50 5.00 3.13 7.31
CA PHE A 50 4.43 2.14 6.40
C PHE A 50 3.98 2.80 5.10
N GLY A 51 4.37 2.24 3.97
CA GLY A 51 3.96 2.74 2.65
C GLY A 51 2.46 2.58 2.44
N LEU A 52 1.94 1.39 2.72
CA LEU A 52 0.57 0.99 2.45
C LEU A 52 -0.11 0.50 3.73
N MET A 53 -1.42 0.69 3.79
CA MET A 53 -2.28 0.13 4.83
C MET A 53 -3.55 -0.44 4.20
N VAL A 54 -3.99 -1.57 4.71
CA VAL A 54 -5.25 -2.21 4.31
C VAL A 54 -6.07 -2.52 5.56
N ASP A 55 -7.30 -2.05 5.59
CA ASP A 55 -8.28 -2.42 6.64
C ASP A 55 -9.03 -3.68 6.21
N ILE A 56 -8.78 -4.79 6.90
CA ILE A 56 -9.38 -6.08 6.60
C ILE A 56 -10.64 -6.25 7.43
N LYS A 57 -11.78 -6.24 6.75
CA LYS A 57 -13.11 -6.47 7.37
C LYS A 57 -13.63 -7.85 7.04
N GLY A 58 -14.47 -8.38 7.92
CA GLY A 58 -15.18 -9.61 7.66
C GLY A 58 -16.11 -9.45 6.44
N GLU A 59 -16.16 -10.49 5.59
CA GLU A 59 -17.04 -10.51 4.42
C GLU A 59 -18.51 -10.44 4.85
N GLN A 60 -19.27 -9.54 4.26
CA GLN A 60 -20.70 -9.32 4.54
C GLN A 60 -21.61 -9.93 3.48
N ASP A 61 -21.09 -10.23 2.30
CA ASP A 61 -21.84 -10.93 1.26
C ASP A 61 -21.98 -12.41 1.61
N GLU A 62 -23.21 -12.91 1.67
CA GLU A 62 -23.53 -14.26 2.07
C GLU A 62 -22.91 -15.32 1.14
N VAL A 63 -22.90 -15.06 -0.17
CA VAL A 63 -22.36 -15.99 -1.18
C VAL A 63 -20.84 -16.11 -1.01
N ARG A 64 -20.15 -14.98 -0.89
CA ARG A 64 -18.70 -14.94 -0.68
C ARG A 64 -18.32 -15.56 0.67
N ARG A 65 -19.08 -15.28 1.71
CA ARG A 65 -18.83 -15.84 3.04
C ARG A 65 -19.02 -17.37 3.05
N SER A 66 -20.05 -17.86 2.37
CA SER A 66 -20.27 -19.31 2.18
C SER A 66 -19.12 -19.97 1.41
N GLU A 67 -18.58 -19.28 0.40
CA GLU A 67 -17.43 -19.78 -0.36
C GLU A 67 -16.17 -19.86 0.51
N ILE A 68 -15.91 -18.87 1.36
CA ILE A 68 -14.80 -18.91 2.32
C ILE A 68 -14.89 -20.15 3.21
N ILE A 69 -16.09 -20.44 3.74
CA ILE A 69 -16.32 -21.63 4.58
C ILE A 69 -16.03 -22.91 3.79
N ARG A 70 -16.57 -23.04 2.57
CA ARG A 70 -16.36 -24.22 1.72
C ARG A 70 -14.88 -24.45 1.42
N ARG A 71 -14.15 -23.41 1.03
CA ARG A 71 -12.70 -23.50 0.74
C ARG A 71 -11.90 -23.89 1.98
N ARG A 72 -12.26 -23.36 3.14
CA ARG A 72 -11.60 -23.74 4.39
C ARG A 72 -11.82 -25.21 4.73
N MET A 73 -13.06 -25.71 4.61
CA MET A 73 -13.38 -27.11 4.84
C MET A 73 -12.73 -28.05 3.83
N GLU A 74 -12.65 -27.65 2.55
CA GLU A 74 -11.95 -28.39 1.50
C GLU A 74 -10.46 -28.51 1.82
N PHE A 75 -9.82 -27.40 2.19
CA PHE A 75 -8.41 -27.36 2.60
C PHE A 75 -8.12 -28.24 3.82
N GLU A 76 -8.98 -28.20 4.84
CA GLU A 76 -8.79 -29.03 6.05
C GLU A 76 -8.93 -30.54 5.77
N ARG A 77 -9.74 -30.92 4.78
CA ARG A 77 -9.92 -32.31 4.38
C ARG A 77 -8.74 -32.84 3.57
N ASP A 78 -8.23 -32.06 2.62
CA ASP A 78 -7.14 -32.44 1.71
C ASP A 78 -6.30 -31.20 1.34
N PRO A 79 -5.30 -30.82 2.17
CA PRO A 79 -4.45 -29.67 1.90
C PRO A 79 -3.62 -29.81 0.61
N GLU A 80 -3.20 -31.02 0.27
CA GLU A 80 -2.36 -31.25 -0.91
C GLU A 80 -3.20 -31.12 -2.19
N GLY A 81 -4.33 -31.77 -2.29
CA GLY A 81 -5.24 -31.65 -3.42
C GLY A 81 -5.78 -30.24 -3.58
N PHE A 82 -6.07 -29.54 -2.47
CA PHE A 82 -6.46 -28.12 -2.51
C PHE A 82 -5.34 -27.24 -3.11
N ASN A 83 -4.08 -27.42 -2.69
CA ASN A 83 -2.94 -26.68 -3.24
C ASN A 83 -2.74 -26.98 -4.73
N GLN A 84 -2.83 -28.24 -5.15
CA GLN A 84 -2.74 -28.62 -6.56
C GLN A 84 -3.81 -27.96 -7.42
N LYS A 85 -5.06 -27.87 -6.91
CA LYS A 85 -6.17 -27.20 -7.60
C LYS A 85 -5.88 -25.75 -7.94
N TYR A 86 -5.11 -25.03 -7.09
CA TYR A 86 -4.77 -23.62 -7.27
C TYR A 86 -3.35 -23.39 -7.81
N GLU A 87 -2.59 -24.45 -8.09
CA GLU A 87 -1.19 -24.34 -8.50
C GLU A 87 -1.02 -23.47 -9.75
N GLN A 88 -1.81 -23.72 -10.80
CA GLN A 88 -1.73 -22.93 -12.04
C GLN A 88 -2.05 -21.45 -11.77
N SER A 89 -3.09 -21.14 -11.02
CA SER A 89 -3.45 -19.75 -10.68
C SER A 89 -2.36 -19.05 -9.88
N ASN A 90 -1.68 -19.78 -8.99
CA ASN A 90 -0.55 -19.25 -8.22
C ASN A 90 0.67 -19.02 -9.12
N MET A 91 0.93 -19.90 -10.08
CA MET A 91 2.00 -19.72 -11.08
C MET A 91 1.73 -18.48 -11.95
N ASP A 92 0.52 -18.35 -12.48
CA ASP A 92 0.11 -17.20 -13.31
C ASP A 92 0.28 -15.88 -12.54
N LEU A 93 -0.14 -15.84 -11.27
CA LEU A 93 0.02 -14.66 -10.42
C LEU A 93 1.51 -14.35 -10.16
N ARG A 94 2.31 -15.36 -9.86
CA ARG A 94 3.75 -15.22 -9.67
C ARG A 94 4.41 -14.65 -10.91
N ASP A 95 4.10 -15.19 -12.08
CA ASP A 95 4.71 -14.77 -13.34
C ASP A 95 4.32 -13.31 -13.69
N ARG A 96 3.07 -12.91 -13.40
CA ARG A 96 2.64 -11.50 -13.48
C ARG A 96 3.43 -10.59 -12.53
N ILE A 97 3.68 -11.03 -11.30
CA ILE A 97 4.46 -10.24 -10.32
C ILE A 97 5.92 -10.12 -10.78
N VAL A 98 6.51 -11.19 -11.30
CA VAL A 98 7.88 -11.16 -11.82
C VAL A 98 7.98 -10.18 -12.99
N ALA A 99 7.10 -10.30 -13.98
CA ALA A 99 7.06 -9.39 -15.12
C ALA A 99 6.87 -7.91 -14.68
N ALA A 100 5.99 -7.65 -13.72
CA ALA A 100 5.79 -6.31 -13.18
C ALA A 100 7.05 -5.76 -12.48
N ARG A 101 7.79 -6.59 -11.75
CA ARG A 101 9.04 -6.19 -11.10
C ARG A 101 10.13 -5.81 -12.10
N ASP A 102 10.16 -6.48 -13.24
CA ASP A 102 11.17 -6.22 -14.28
C ASP A 102 10.87 -4.90 -15.02
N MET A 103 9.61 -4.47 -15.08
CA MET A 103 9.22 -3.27 -15.82
C MET A 103 8.91 -2.04 -14.95
N VAL A 104 8.77 -2.17 -13.62
CA VAL A 104 8.28 -1.08 -12.75
C VAL A 104 9.17 0.16 -12.75
N ASP A 105 10.47 -0.02 -12.90
CA ASP A 105 11.44 1.08 -12.93
C ASP A 105 11.40 1.86 -14.26
N ASP A 106 10.86 1.26 -15.33
CA ASP A 106 10.72 1.86 -16.65
C ASP A 106 9.34 2.52 -16.86
N VAL A 107 8.43 2.45 -15.89
CA VAL A 107 7.11 3.08 -15.98
C VAL A 107 7.23 4.59 -16.04
N THR A 108 6.74 5.18 -17.13
CA THR A 108 6.74 6.63 -17.35
C THR A 108 5.75 7.33 -16.43
N ILE A 109 6.21 8.38 -15.74
CA ILE A 109 5.41 9.18 -14.83
C ILE A 109 4.99 10.48 -15.56
N GLY A 110 3.70 10.64 -15.84
CA GLY A 110 3.18 11.85 -16.46
C GLY A 110 3.11 13.03 -15.48
N ASP A 111 3.37 14.26 -15.93
CA ASP A 111 3.34 15.48 -15.10
C ASP A 111 1.98 15.69 -14.42
N ALA A 112 0.88 15.34 -15.09
CA ALA A 112 -0.45 15.41 -14.53
C ALA A 112 -0.64 14.45 -13.33
N ALA A 113 -0.02 13.25 -13.36
CA ALA A 113 -0.04 12.32 -12.24
C ALA A 113 0.75 12.88 -11.04
N VAL A 114 1.91 13.47 -11.27
CA VAL A 114 2.69 14.16 -10.22
C VAL A 114 1.89 15.30 -9.60
N THR A 115 1.25 16.12 -10.44
CA THR A 115 0.40 17.22 -10.00
C THR A 115 -0.78 16.72 -9.17
N MET A 116 -1.40 15.60 -9.57
CA MET A 116 -2.51 14.99 -8.83
C MET A 116 -2.07 14.51 -7.44
N ALA A 117 -0.93 13.84 -7.34
CA ALA A 117 -0.37 13.40 -6.06
C ALA A 117 -0.11 14.59 -5.13
N ALA A 118 0.57 15.64 -5.62
CA ALA A 118 0.86 16.85 -4.86
C ALA A 118 -0.42 17.56 -4.39
N ARG A 119 -1.39 17.78 -5.28
CA ARG A 119 -2.68 18.39 -4.92
C ARG A 119 -3.41 17.60 -3.84
N THR A 120 -3.37 16.26 -3.93
CA THR A 120 -4.03 15.40 -2.94
C THR A 120 -3.40 15.54 -1.56
N SER A 121 -2.07 15.52 -1.47
CA SER A 121 -1.37 15.69 -0.18
C SER A 121 -1.58 17.07 0.42
N ILE A 122 -1.58 18.12 -0.39
CA ILE A 122 -1.89 19.50 0.05
C ILE A 122 -3.32 19.58 0.56
N HIS A 123 -4.29 19.03 -0.16
CA HIS A 123 -5.70 19.03 0.25
C HIS A 123 -5.93 18.34 1.59
N LEU A 124 -5.21 17.27 1.85
CA LEU A 124 -5.26 16.52 3.11
C LEU A 124 -4.44 17.13 4.25
N GLY A 125 -3.62 18.14 3.96
CA GLY A 125 -2.72 18.73 4.94
C GLY A 125 -1.68 17.73 5.48
N VAL A 126 -1.22 16.79 4.64
CA VAL A 126 -0.20 15.82 5.03
C VAL A 126 1.16 16.50 5.09
N ASP A 127 1.89 16.30 6.18
CA ASP A 127 3.23 16.86 6.35
C ASP A 127 4.26 16.06 5.55
N GLY A 128 5.14 16.78 4.85
CA GLY A 128 6.26 16.21 4.09
C GLY A 128 5.82 15.54 2.78
N HIS A 129 6.79 14.95 2.07
CA HIS A 129 6.61 14.42 0.71
C HIS A 129 6.49 12.89 0.65
N ARG A 130 6.40 12.21 1.79
CA ARG A 130 6.33 10.74 1.82
C ARG A 130 5.04 10.21 1.20
N ALA A 131 3.92 10.90 1.43
CA ALA A 131 2.64 10.54 0.83
C ALA A 131 2.69 10.67 -0.69
N ASP A 132 3.20 11.80 -1.21
CA ASP A 132 3.33 12.07 -2.65
C ASP A 132 4.13 10.99 -3.34
N LEU A 133 5.33 10.71 -2.81
CA LEU A 133 6.22 9.69 -3.36
C LEU A 133 5.60 8.28 -3.28
N THR A 134 4.88 7.97 -2.19
CA THR A 134 4.24 6.66 -2.05
C THR A 134 3.07 6.51 -3.00
N LEU A 135 2.26 7.56 -3.23
CA LEU A 135 1.19 7.55 -4.22
C LEU A 135 1.73 7.23 -5.61
N ILE A 136 2.77 7.95 -6.05
CA ILE A 136 3.40 7.73 -7.35
C ILE A 136 3.99 6.32 -7.47
N LYS A 137 4.79 5.88 -6.49
CA LYS A 137 5.37 4.53 -6.52
C LYS A 137 4.32 3.42 -6.54
N THR A 138 3.23 3.60 -5.80
CA THR A 138 2.13 2.62 -5.78
C THR A 138 1.36 2.61 -7.10
N ALA A 139 1.15 3.78 -7.71
CA ALA A 139 0.55 3.89 -9.05
C ALA A 139 1.42 3.22 -10.12
N CYS A 140 2.76 3.43 -10.09
CA CYS A 140 3.69 2.76 -10.98
C CYS A 140 3.66 1.24 -10.80
N ALA A 141 3.69 0.76 -9.56
CA ALA A 141 3.62 -0.68 -9.26
C ALA A 141 2.31 -1.31 -9.75
N LYS A 142 1.18 -0.60 -9.59
CA LYS A 142 -0.12 -1.03 -10.13
C LYS A 142 -0.13 -1.07 -11.64
N ALA A 143 0.36 -0.02 -12.31
CA ALA A 143 0.44 0.04 -13.77
C ALA A 143 1.30 -1.11 -14.33
N ALA A 144 2.47 -1.35 -13.73
CA ALA A 144 3.34 -2.46 -14.09
C ALA A 144 2.64 -3.82 -13.91
N LEU A 145 1.90 -4.03 -12.82
CA LEU A 145 1.12 -5.25 -12.58
C LEU A 145 -0.01 -5.46 -13.60
N GLU A 146 -0.50 -4.37 -14.19
CA GLU A 146 -1.49 -4.35 -15.28
C GLU A 146 -0.83 -4.41 -16.68
N GLY A 147 0.50 -4.47 -16.76
CA GLY A 147 1.27 -4.50 -18.01
C GLY A 147 1.32 -3.15 -18.74
N ARG A 148 1.14 -2.03 -18.02
CA ARG A 148 1.16 -0.67 -18.57
C ARG A 148 2.50 0.01 -18.25
N ASP A 149 3.04 0.71 -19.23
CA ASP A 149 4.32 1.40 -19.19
C ASP A 149 4.23 2.88 -18.78
N ARG A 150 3.02 3.35 -18.41
CA ARG A 150 2.75 4.73 -18.03
C ARG A 150 1.66 4.82 -16.97
N ILE A 151 1.79 5.83 -16.08
CA ILE A 151 0.73 6.24 -15.17
C ILE A 151 0.12 7.58 -15.56
N ASP A 152 -1.18 7.69 -15.31
CA ASP A 152 -1.99 8.88 -15.45
C ASP A 152 -2.60 9.29 -14.10
N PRO A 153 -3.24 10.48 -13.98
CA PRO A 153 -3.85 10.93 -12.72
C PRO A 153 -4.87 9.95 -12.13
N GLU A 154 -5.59 9.21 -12.97
CA GLU A 154 -6.53 8.16 -12.56
C GLU A 154 -5.86 7.04 -11.76
N ASP A 155 -4.62 6.71 -12.08
CA ASP A 155 -3.86 5.69 -11.35
C ASP A 155 -3.57 6.15 -9.90
N VAL A 156 -3.25 7.43 -9.72
CA VAL A 156 -3.05 8.03 -8.40
C VAL A 156 -4.33 7.95 -7.57
N VAL A 157 -5.49 8.27 -8.16
CA VAL A 157 -6.80 8.13 -7.50
C VAL A 157 -7.05 6.69 -7.09
N SER A 158 -6.77 5.75 -7.98
CA SER A 158 -7.06 4.33 -7.77
C SER A 158 -6.30 3.69 -6.62
N VAL A 159 -5.14 4.23 -6.24
CA VAL A 159 -4.29 3.71 -5.15
C VAL A 159 -4.38 4.51 -3.85
N ALA A 160 -5.10 5.62 -3.86
CA ALA A 160 -5.23 6.52 -2.71
C ALA A 160 -5.73 5.81 -1.44
N HIS A 161 -6.65 4.86 -1.59
CA HIS A 161 -7.21 4.05 -0.49
C HIS A 161 -6.19 3.13 0.20
N LEU A 162 -5.07 2.85 -0.43
CA LEU A 162 -3.97 2.07 0.16
C LEU A 162 -2.95 2.96 0.88
N VAL A 163 -2.76 4.20 0.39
CA VAL A 163 -1.66 5.07 0.81
C VAL A 163 -2.08 6.08 1.87
N LEU A 164 -3.30 6.58 1.82
CA LEU A 164 -3.71 7.77 2.58
C LEU A 164 -4.40 7.49 3.92
N PRO A 165 -5.13 6.39 4.16
CA PRO A 165 -5.95 6.24 5.36
C PRO A 165 -5.20 6.46 6.67
N HIS A 166 -3.99 5.94 6.78
CA HIS A 166 -3.15 6.04 7.99
C HIS A 166 -2.37 7.37 8.10
N ARG A 167 -2.42 8.20 7.06
CA ARG A 167 -1.79 9.53 7.00
C ARG A 167 -2.77 10.67 7.16
N MET A 168 -4.06 10.38 7.04
CA MET A 168 -5.09 11.38 7.27
C MET A 168 -5.10 11.72 8.75
N ARG A 169 -4.82 12.99 9.09
CA ARG A 169 -4.80 13.45 10.48
C ARG A 169 -6.20 13.32 11.06
N ARG A 170 -6.32 12.55 12.14
CA ARG A 170 -7.44 12.68 13.07
C ARG A 170 -7.22 13.96 13.85
N ASN A 171 -7.76 15.07 13.41
CA ASN A 171 -7.81 16.28 14.23
C ASN A 171 -8.77 16.01 15.40
N PRO A 172 -8.30 16.01 16.66
CA PRO A 172 -9.15 15.70 17.82
C PRO A 172 -10.31 16.68 18.02
N PHE A 173 -10.32 17.80 17.30
CA PHE A 173 -11.31 18.89 17.41
C PHE A 173 -12.14 19.11 16.14
N GLN A 174 -11.99 18.28 15.10
CA GLN A 174 -12.83 18.33 13.92
C GLN A 174 -13.67 17.05 13.83
N ASP A 175 -14.97 17.19 14.05
CA ASP A 175 -15.99 16.14 13.88
C ASP A 175 -16.22 15.71 12.43
N SER A 176 -15.54 16.30 11.47
CA SER A 176 -15.57 15.86 10.08
C SER A 176 -14.38 14.91 9.82
N SER A 177 -14.60 13.63 10.04
CA SER A 177 -13.77 12.61 9.43
C SER A 177 -13.81 12.86 7.91
N LEU A 178 -12.71 13.36 7.34
CA LEU A 178 -12.47 13.23 5.90
C LEU A 178 -12.47 11.72 5.64
N ASP A 179 -13.63 11.19 5.27
CA ASP A 179 -13.72 9.78 4.92
C ASP A 179 -13.11 9.57 3.53
N MET A 180 -12.64 8.37 3.25
CA MET A 180 -12.05 8.04 1.96
C MET A 180 -13.03 8.28 0.80
N THR A 181 -14.32 8.18 1.04
CA THR A 181 -15.37 8.42 0.03
C THR A 181 -15.43 9.89 -0.39
N SER A 182 -15.36 10.80 0.58
CA SER A 182 -15.32 12.25 0.32
C SER A 182 -14.02 12.66 -0.39
N LEU A 183 -12.90 12.08 0.03
CA LEU A 183 -11.61 12.29 -0.62
C LEU A 183 -11.63 11.81 -2.08
N GLU A 184 -12.12 10.61 -2.33
CA GLU A 184 -12.19 10.06 -3.67
C GLU A 184 -13.09 10.91 -4.59
N LYS A 185 -14.21 11.40 -4.10
CA LYS A 185 -15.07 12.34 -4.84
C LYS A 185 -14.33 13.62 -5.19
N TRP A 186 -13.61 14.20 -4.22
CA TRP A 186 -12.81 15.40 -4.46
C TRP A 186 -11.70 15.12 -5.49
N MET A 187 -10.97 14.01 -5.37
CA MET A 187 -9.93 13.62 -6.33
C MET A 187 -10.50 13.47 -7.74
N ARG A 188 -11.66 12.82 -7.89
CA ARG A 188 -12.35 12.67 -9.20
C ARG A 188 -12.76 14.01 -9.78
N SER A 189 -13.25 14.95 -8.97
CA SER A 189 -13.53 16.31 -9.42
C SER A 189 -12.26 17.07 -9.83
N ALA A 190 -11.16 16.88 -9.10
CA ALA A 190 -9.87 17.49 -9.43
C ALA A 190 -9.26 16.97 -10.74
N LEU A 191 -9.60 15.75 -11.19
CA LEU A 191 -9.19 15.20 -12.49
C LEU A 191 -9.71 16.03 -13.67
N GLU A 192 -10.91 16.60 -13.56
CA GLU A 192 -11.52 17.42 -14.64
C GLU A 192 -10.67 18.66 -14.93
N GLY A 193 -9.96 19.18 -13.93
CA GLY A 193 -9.07 20.34 -14.06
C GLY A 193 -7.64 20.01 -14.49
N LEU A 194 -7.32 18.72 -14.72
CA LEU A 194 -6.00 18.24 -15.18
C LEU A 194 -6.03 17.69 -16.63
N ARG A 195 -7.22 17.63 -17.22
CA ARG A 195 -7.43 17.33 -18.65
C ARG A 195 -7.37 18.64 -19.42
#